data_023f2dea7f2cddb1d5c2ba3746bdf403
#
_entry.id   023f2dea7f2cddb1d5c2ba3746bdf403
#
_cell.length_a   1.000
_cell.length_b   1.000
_cell.length_c   1.000
_cell.angle_alpha   90.00
_cell.angle_beta   90.00
_cell.angle_gamma   90.00
#
_symmetry.space_group_name_H-M   'P 1'
#
loop_
_entity.id
_entity.type
_entity.pdbx_description
1 polymer ?
#
loop_
_entity_poly.entity_id
_entity_poly.type
_entity_poly.pdbx_seq_one_letter_code
_entity_poly.pdbx_strand_id
1 'polypeptide(L)'
;MIKTFRHKGLKAFFDKGSTAGIQAAHAPRLAAMLRRLNETTNAQGMNLPGWRLHALKGRDLKGYYSVCVNGNWRLTFALEGTDAVLVDYQDYH
;
A
#
# COMPACT_ATOMS: atom_id res chain seq x y z
N MET A 1 -1.67 12.18 1.48
CA MET A 1 -0.77 12.14 0.30
C MET A 1 0.33 11.12 0.51
N ILE A 2 0.70 10.40 -0.53
CA ILE A 2 1.84 9.47 -0.45
C ILE A 2 3.12 10.27 -0.61
N LYS A 3 4.01 10.16 0.37
CA LYS A 3 5.28 10.90 0.38
C LYS A 3 6.47 10.05 -0.08
N THR A 4 6.54 8.80 0.38
CA THR A 4 7.68 7.94 0.06
C THR A 4 7.25 6.51 -0.22
N PHE A 5 8.05 5.83 -1.06
CA PHE A 5 7.88 4.42 -1.39
C PHE A 5 9.16 3.67 -1.06
N ARG A 6 9.03 2.43 -0.58
CA ARG A 6 10.15 1.51 -0.45
C ARG A 6 10.33 0.68 -1.72
N HIS A 7 9.23 0.42 -2.43
CA HIS A 7 9.22 -0.43 -3.63
C HIS A 7 9.32 0.43 -4.88
N LYS A 8 10.43 0.33 -5.59
CA LYS A 8 10.69 1.15 -6.78
C LYS A 8 9.69 0.91 -7.91
N GLY A 9 9.33 -0.35 -8.13
CA GLY A 9 8.34 -0.70 -9.15
C GLY A 9 6.96 -0.13 -8.85
N LEU A 10 6.59 -0.11 -7.57
CA LEU A 10 5.31 0.45 -7.15
C LEU A 10 5.29 1.97 -7.36
N LYS A 11 6.41 2.63 -7.06
CA LYS A 11 6.54 4.07 -7.29
C LYS A 11 6.41 4.40 -8.77
N ALA A 12 7.07 3.64 -9.63
CA ALA A 12 6.98 3.83 -11.08
C ALA A 12 5.55 3.60 -11.58
N PHE A 13 4.86 2.63 -11.01
CA PHE A 13 3.46 2.39 -11.34
C PHE A 13 2.57 3.56 -10.93
N PHE A 14 2.77 4.09 -9.73
CA PHE A 14 2.00 5.23 -9.24
C PHE A 14 2.27 6.51 -10.06
N ASP A 15 3.54 6.78 -10.33
CA ASP A 15 3.95 8.02 -11.01
C ASP A 15 3.71 7.99 -12.52
N LYS A 16 3.92 6.85 -13.16
CA LYS A 16 3.98 6.74 -14.64
C LYS A 16 3.08 5.66 -15.23
N GLY A 17 2.43 4.87 -14.39
CA GLY A 17 1.62 3.75 -14.88
C GLY A 17 2.41 2.54 -15.34
N SER A 18 3.72 2.48 -15.06
CA SER A 18 4.56 1.35 -15.47
C SER A 18 4.24 0.10 -14.65
N THR A 19 3.97 -1.02 -15.34
CA THR A 19 3.70 -2.31 -14.68
C THR A 19 4.93 -3.20 -14.63
N ALA A 20 6.09 -2.72 -15.02
CA ALA A 20 7.31 -3.54 -15.13
C ALA A 20 7.73 -4.16 -13.80
N GLY A 21 7.49 -3.48 -12.67
CA GLY A 21 7.91 -3.96 -11.35
C GLY A 21 6.78 -4.56 -10.52
N ILE A 22 5.58 -4.77 -11.09
CA ILE A 22 4.45 -5.34 -10.36
C ILE A 22 3.84 -6.47 -11.18
N GLN A 23 3.00 -7.28 -10.53
CA GLN A 23 2.26 -8.32 -11.26
C GLN A 23 1.09 -7.68 -12.01
N ALA A 24 0.98 -7.97 -13.30
CA ALA A 24 -0.06 -7.40 -14.15
C ALA A 24 -1.46 -7.64 -13.61
N ALA A 25 -1.71 -8.82 -13.05
CA ALA A 25 -3.01 -9.18 -12.50
C ALA A 25 -3.40 -8.29 -11.30
N HIS A 26 -2.42 -7.69 -10.63
CA HIS A 26 -2.65 -6.84 -9.46
C HIS A 26 -2.84 -5.36 -9.83
N ALA A 27 -2.54 -4.98 -11.07
CA ALA A 27 -2.51 -3.57 -11.46
C ALA A 27 -3.82 -2.82 -11.18
N PRO A 28 -5.01 -3.34 -11.56
CA PRO A 28 -6.24 -2.59 -11.30
C PRO A 28 -6.49 -2.34 -9.81
N ARG A 29 -6.25 -3.37 -8.99
CA ARG A 29 -6.48 -3.28 -7.54
C ARG A 29 -5.46 -2.37 -6.89
N LEU A 30 -4.18 -2.47 -7.28
CA LEU A 30 -3.13 -1.59 -6.78
C LEU A 30 -3.41 -0.13 -7.16
N ALA A 31 -3.89 0.12 -8.37
CA ALA A 31 -4.23 1.47 -8.80
C ALA A 31 -5.31 2.08 -7.89
N ALA A 32 -6.36 1.31 -7.59
CA ALA A 32 -7.43 1.75 -6.70
C ALA A 32 -6.91 2.01 -5.28
N MET A 33 -6.07 1.10 -4.76
CA MET A 33 -5.51 1.21 -3.42
C MET A 33 -4.58 2.42 -3.28
N LEU A 34 -3.71 2.64 -4.27
CA LEU A 34 -2.77 3.77 -4.25
C LEU A 34 -3.51 5.11 -4.36
N ARG A 35 -4.54 5.16 -5.20
CA ARG A 35 -5.37 6.36 -5.32
C ARG A 35 -6.03 6.70 -3.99
N ARG A 36 -6.62 5.68 -3.35
CA ARG A 36 -7.29 5.86 -2.07
C ARG A 36 -6.29 6.29 -0.98
N LEU A 37 -5.13 5.62 -0.94
CA LEU A 37 -4.07 5.93 0.02
C LEU A 37 -3.56 7.37 -0.15
N ASN A 38 -3.47 7.84 -1.39
CA ASN A 38 -3.02 9.20 -1.66
C ASN A 38 -4.04 10.26 -1.18
N GLU A 39 -5.30 9.90 -1.09
CA GLU A 39 -6.38 10.82 -0.71
C GLU A 39 -6.74 10.75 0.77
N THR A 40 -6.55 9.59 1.40
CA THR A 40 -6.95 9.41 2.80
C THR A 40 -6.02 10.15 3.76
N THR A 41 -6.57 10.54 4.91
CA THR A 41 -5.81 11.21 5.97
C THR A 41 -5.61 10.32 7.20
N ASN A 42 -6.13 9.09 7.15
CA ASN A 42 -6.00 8.14 8.26
C ASN A 42 -6.09 6.72 7.73
N ALA A 43 -5.67 5.75 8.57
CA ALA A 43 -5.64 4.35 8.17
C ALA A 43 -7.02 3.78 7.86
N GLN A 44 -8.05 4.22 8.58
CA GLN A 44 -9.41 3.71 8.38
C GLN A 44 -9.95 4.00 6.98
N GLY A 45 -9.43 5.01 6.31
CA GLY A 45 -9.78 5.29 4.92
C GLY A 45 -9.43 4.16 3.97
N MET A 46 -8.56 3.23 4.39
CA MET A 46 -8.17 2.06 3.60
C MET A 46 -8.99 0.81 3.98
N ASN A 47 -9.92 0.93 4.92
CA ASN A 47 -10.72 -0.22 5.36
C ASN A 47 -11.96 -0.41 4.49
N LEU A 48 -11.74 -0.83 3.26
CA LEU A 48 -12.82 -1.10 2.30
C LEU A 48 -13.11 -2.61 2.27
N PRO A 49 -14.32 -3.01 1.83
CA PRO A 49 -14.67 -4.43 1.75
C PRO A 49 -13.64 -5.23 0.95
N GLY A 50 -13.14 -6.31 1.54
CA GLY A 50 -12.16 -7.19 0.91
C GLY A 50 -10.71 -6.73 1.02
N TRP A 51 -10.46 -5.52 1.51
CA TRP A 51 -9.07 -5.02 1.63
C TRP A 51 -8.39 -5.48 2.90
N ARG A 52 -9.15 -5.87 3.92
CA ARG A 52 -8.63 -6.44 5.18
C ARG A 52 -7.52 -5.60 5.80
N LEU A 53 -7.85 -4.37 6.13
CA LEU A 53 -6.91 -3.49 6.81
C LEU A 53 -6.46 -4.08 8.14
N HIS A 54 -5.15 -4.16 8.35
CA HIS A 54 -4.55 -4.63 9.59
C HIS A 54 -3.45 -3.66 10.05
N ALA A 55 -3.44 -3.39 11.36
CA ALA A 55 -2.27 -2.78 11.98
C ALA A 55 -1.23 -3.88 12.17
N LEU A 56 -0.01 -3.65 11.74
CA LEU A 56 1.07 -4.61 11.89
C LEU A 56 1.63 -4.53 13.30
N LYS A 57 1.99 -5.70 13.87
CA LYS A 57 2.48 -5.82 15.22
C LYS A 57 3.96 -6.18 15.22
N GLY A 58 4.65 -5.85 16.31
CA GLY A 58 6.07 -6.11 16.45
C GLY A 58 6.85 -4.80 16.63
N ARG A 59 8.08 -4.92 17.15
CA ARG A 59 8.89 -3.73 17.46
C ARG A 59 9.13 -2.84 16.26
N ASP A 60 9.49 -3.46 15.13
CA ASP A 60 9.91 -2.73 13.95
C ASP A 60 8.74 -2.39 13.04
N LEU A 61 7.53 -2.84 13.39
CA LEU A 61 6.34 -2.67 12.56
C LEU A 61 5.29 -1.77 13.19
N LYS A 62 5.58 -1.21 14.35
CA LYS A 62 4.66 -0.31 15.02
C LYS A 62 4.39 0.91 14.15
N GLY A 63 3.10 1.20 13.94
CA GLY A 63 2.70 2.32 13.08
C GLY A 63 2.54 1.94 11.62
N TYR A 64 2.83 0.68 11.26
CA TYR A 64 2.60 0.17 9.91
C TYR A 64 1.23 -0.49 9.79
N TYR A 65 0.69 -0.44 8.60
CA TYR A 65 -0.59 -1.07 8.26
C TYR A 65 -0.44 -1.86 6.97
N SER A 66 -1.31 -2.85 6.77
CA SER A 66 -1.35 -3.59 5.52
C SER A 66 -2.78 -3.74 5.02
N VAL A 67 -2.93 -3.78 3.69
CA VAL A 67 -4.17 -4.16 3.04
C VAL A 67 -3.85 -5.31 2.07
N CYS A 68 -4.83 -6.18 1.88
CA CYS A 68 -4.67 -7.36 1.04
C CYS A 68 -4.85 -7.00 -0.43
N VAL A 69 -3.83 -7.26 -1.24
CA VAL A 69 -3.93 -7.08 -2.69
C VAL A 69 -4.56 -8.30 -3.32
N ASN A 70 -3.95 -9.47 -3.15
CA ASN A 70 -4.45 -10.73 -3.67
C ASN A 70 -3.65 -11.87 -3.04
N GLY A 71 -4.34 -12.88 -2.51
CA GLY A 71 -3.66 -14.01 -1.87
C GLY A 71 -2.76 -13.52 -0.74
N ASN A 72 -1.46 -13.83 -0.85
CA ASN A 72 -0.48 -13.40 0.15
C ASN A 72 0.12 -12.02 -0.12
N TRP A 73 -0.24 -11.39 -1.24
CA TRP A 73 0.31 -10.09 -1.59
C TRP A 73 -0.35 -8.98 -0.78
N ARG A 74 0.47 -8.10 -0.24
CA ARG A 74 0.04 -7.00 0.63
C ARG A 74 0.64 -5.69 0.17
N LEU A 75 -0.15 -4.63 0.30
CA LEU A 75 0.32 -3.26 0.23
C LEU A 75 0.51 -2.80 1.67
N THR A 76 1.71 -2.36 2.01
CA THR A 76 2.02 -1.91 3.37
C THR A 76 2.40 -0.44 3.37
N PHE A 77 2.13 0.23 4.46
CA PHE A 77 2.44 1.66 4.59
C PHE A 77 2.48 2.05 6.06
N ALA A 78 3.15 3.16 6.33
CA ALA A 78 3.09 3.81 7.63
C ALA A 78 2.46 5.19 7.44
N LEU A 79 1.97 5.78 8.52
CA LEU A 79 1.43 7.13 8.48
C LEU A 79 2.33 8.08 9.27
N GLU A 80 2.58 9.24 8.68
CA GLU A 80 3.32 10.32 9.31
C GLU A 80 2.41 11.54 9.24
N GLY A 81 1.72 11.81 10.35
CA GLY A 81 0.63 12.77 10.33
C GLY A 81 -0.50 12.27 9.44
N THR A 82 -0.84 13.03 8.40
CA THR A 82 -1.88 12.65 7.44
C THR A 82 -1.31 12.05 6.15
N ASP A 83 0.01 11.85 6.09
CA ASP A 83 0.69 11.37 4.89
C ASP A 83 1.07 9.90 5.01
N ALA A 84 1.02 9.17 3.90
CA ALA A 84 1.49 7.79 3.83
C ALA A 84 2.96 7.79 3.44
N VAL A 85 3.76 7.01 4.16
CA VAL A 85 5.19 6.89 3.92
C VAL A 85 5.58 5.42 3.87
N LEU A 86 6.74 5.14 3.28
CA LEU A 86 7.32 3.80 3.22
C LEU A 86 6.35 2.79 2.58
N VAL A 87 5.65 3.23 1.55
CA VAL A 87 4.67 2.39 0.86
C VAL A 87 5.41 1.27 0.14
N ASP A 88 4.98 0.04 0.40
CA ASP A 88 5.66 -1.16 -0.10
C ASP A 88 4.63 -2.18 -0.58
N TYR A 89 5.09 -3.13 -1.37
CA TYR A 89 4.27 -4.15 -2.00
C TYR A 89 5.01 -5.47 -1.85
N GLN A 90 4.45 -6.38 -1.08
CA GLN A 90 5.16 -7.58 -0.63
C GLN A 90 4.29 -8.83 -0.71
N ASP A 91 4.95 -9.95 -0.93
CA ASP A 91 4.35 -11.27 -0.87
C ASP A 91 4.61 -11.85 0.52
N TYR A 92 3.56 -12.00 1.31
CA TYR A 92 3.61 -12.56 2.66
C TYR A 92 3.22 -14.03 2.60
N HIS A 93 4.17 -14.92 2.87
CA HIS A 93 3.85 -16.35 2.99
C HIS A 93 4.75 -17.06 4.01
#